data_44c59f231d37394863be3a38e03accfd
#
_entry.id   44c59f231d37394863be3a38e03accfd
#
_cell.length_a   1.000
_cell.length_b   1.000
_cell.length_c   1.000
_cell.angle_alpha   90.00
_cell.angle_beta   90.00
_cell.angle_gamma   90.00
#
_symmetry.space_group_name_H-M   'P 1'
#
loop_
_entity.id
_entity.type
_entity.pdbx_description
1 polymer ?
#
loop_
_entity_poly.entity_id
_entity_poly.type
_entity_poly.pdbx_seq_one_letter_code
_entity_poly.pdbx_strand_id
1 'polypeptide(L)'
;MNYKIAVIPGDGIGPEIVGVSTKVLDKIGEKFDHTFDYTKVLAGGIAIDTCDTPLPQETVDICLASDAVLLGALGGPKWDNLPGDKRPEAGLLGIRKSLGLYANLRPAILYEELKDACPLKPEIIGDELDIMVVRELTGGIYFGEKGRDGDFAAWDIMKYTRPEVLRIAKKAFTIAMKRNKKVTSVDKANVLEVSRFWRSIVIEVAKDFPEVELNHLYVDNAAMQLVINPKQFDVILTSNLFGDILSDEASTITGSIGMLPSASMADGKFGMFEPIHGSAPDIAGQDKANPIATVVSVAMMLRYSLDLIEEADAIEAAVKKTLAQGYRTGDIYTKGTTLVGTIEMGQKIIDNL
;
A
#
# COMPACT_ATOMS: atom_id res chain seq x y z
N MET A 1 21.28 -14.98 -6.73
CA MET A 1 21.65 -13.89 -5.79
C MET A 1 21.02 -14.16 -4.44
N ASN A 2 21.56 -13.60 -3.33
CA ASN A 2 21.00 -13.77 -2.00
C ASN A 2 20.47 -12.45 -1.47
N TYR A 3 19.22 -12.42 -0.96
CA TYR A 3 18.54 -11.24 -0.45
C TYR A 3 18.03 -11.46 0.97
N LYS A 4 18.21 -10.48 1.85
CA LYS A 4 17.75 -10.50 3.24
C LYS A 4 16.43 -9.78 3.35
N ILE A 5 15.40 -10.46 3.80
CA ILE A 5 14.05 -9.90 3.94
C ILE A 5 13.65 -9.94 5.41
N ALA A 6 13.42 -8.77 6.00
CA ALA A 6 12.75 -8.69 7.29
C ALA A 6 11.25 -8.96 7.08
N VAL A 7 10.69 -9.87 7.86
CA VAL A 7 9.28 -10.27 7.76
C VAL A 7 8.56 -9.94 9.05
N ILE A 8 7.54 -9.11 8.96
CA ILE A 8 6.63 -8.73 10.05
C ILE A 8 5.27 -9.37 9.78
N PRO A 9 4.96 -10.56 10.28
CA PRO A 9 3.64 -11.16 10.08
C PRO A 9 2.52 -10.30 10.65
N GLY A 10 2.74 -9.71 11.82
CA GLY A 10 1.80 -8.84 12.49
C GLY A 10 0.62 -9.58 13.11
N ASP A 11 -0.58 -8.98 12.99
CA ASP A 11 -1.80 -9.36 13.70
C ASP A 11 -2.87 -9.94 12.76
N GLY A 12 -3.89 -10.57 13.32
CA GLY A 12 -5.07 -11.06 12.59
C GLY A 12 -4.75 -12.00 11.45
N ILE A 13 -5.15 -11.65 10.22
CA ILE A 13 -4.88 -12.42 9.01
C ILE A 13 -3.42 -12.30 8.53
N GLY A 14 -2.64 -11.38 9.09
CA GLY A 14 -1.27 -11.10 8.65
C GLY A 14 -0.38 -12.35 8.54
N PRO A 15 -0.32 -13.23 9.57
CA PRO A 15 0.46 -14.47 9.49
C PRO A 15 0.06 -15.41 8.35
N GLU A 16 -1.23 -15.49 8.00
CA GLU A 16 -1.74 -16.35 6.93
C GLU A 16 -1.29 -15.83 5.56
N ILE A 17 -1.53 -14.56 5.27
CA ILE A 17 -1.23 -13.93 3.97
C ILE A 17 0.30 -13.82 3.73
N VAL A 18 1.07 -13.54 4.77
CA VAL A 18 2.54 -13.53 4.70
C VAL A 18 3.08 -14.95 4.48
N GLY A 19 2.49 -15.96 5.16
CA GLY A 19 2.87 -17.35 4.97
C GLY A 19 2.65 -17.86 3.54
N VAL A 20 1.60 -17.39 2.86
CA VAL A 20 1.38 -17.64 1.44
C VAL A 20 2.42 -16.90 0.59
N SER A 21 2.63 -15.62 0.86
CA SER A 21 3.51 -14.78 0.05
C SER A 21 4.97 -15.20 0.11
N THR A 22 5.45 -15.68 1.27
CA THR A 22 6.80 -16.25 1.38
C THR A 22 6.96 -17.52 0.55
N LYS A 23 5.95 -18.40 0.49
CA LYS A 23 5.98 -19.59 -0.38
C LYS A 23 6.01 -19.24 -1.87
N VAL A 24 5.28 -18.19 -2.27
CA VAL A 24 5.34 -17.66 -3.64
C VAL A 24 6.75 -17.15 -3.94
N LEU A 25 7.36 -16.43 -3.00
CA LEU A 25 8.72 -15.91 -3.13
C LEU A 25 9.77 -17.04 -3.18
N ASP A 26 9.61 -18.09 -2.38
CA ASP A 26 10.45 -19.30 -2.43
C ASP A 26 10.38 -19.96 -3.82
N LYS A 27 9.18 -20.05 -4.41
CA LYS A 27 8.98 -20.59 -5.76
C LYS A 27 9.65 -19.75 -6.85
N ILE A 28 9.60 -18.42 -6.71
CA ILE A 28 10.38 -17.51 -7.55
C ILE A 28 11.88 -17.75 -7.39
N GLY A 29 12.35 -17.92 -6.17
CA GLY A 29 13.75 -18.26 -5.89
C GLY A 29 14.20 -19.53 -6.60
N GLU A 30 13.40 -20.61 -6.54
CA GLU A 30 13.66 -21.86 -7.26
C GLU A 30 13.70 -21.66 -8.78
N LYS A 31 12.78 -20.86 -9.33
CA LYS A 31 12.63 -20.66 -10.78
C LYS A 31 13.75 -19.81 -11.38
N PHE A 32 14.24 -18.79 -10.67
CA PHE A 32 15.19 -17.80 -11.17
C PHE A 32 16.58 -17.86 -10.49
N ASP A 33 16.85 -18.92 -9.71
CA ASP A 33 18.12 -19.13 -9.00
C ASP A 33 18.49 -18.00 -8.03
N HIS A 34 17.51 -17.63 -7.19
CA HIS A 34 17.68 -16.67 -6.10
C HIS A 34 17.44 -17.34 -4.75
N THR A 35 18.06 -16.79 -3.70
CA THR A 35 17.81 -17.18 -2.31
C THR A 35 17.27 -15.99 -1.53
N PHE A 36 16.22 -16.19 -0.77
CA PHE A 36 15.63 -15.19 0.11
C PHE A 36 15.76 -15.64 1.56
N ASP A 37 16.57 -14.92 2.34
CA ASP A 37 16.80 -15.20 3.76
C ASP A 37 15.81 -14.38 4.59
N TYR A 38 14.88 -15.03 5.26
CA TYR A 38 13.83 -14.38 6.05
C TYR A 38 14.22 -14.26 7.53
N THR A 39 14.15 -13.05 8.06
CA THR A 39 14.21 -12.80 9.51
C THR A 39 12.86 -12.32 10.00
N LYS A 40 12.13 -13.16 10.77
CA LYS A 40 10.85 -12.80 11.36
C LYS A 40 11.05 -11.93 12.58
N VAL A 41 10.32 -10.81 12.64
CA VAL A 41 10.35 -9.84 13.73
C VAL A 41 8.93 -9.44 14.15
N LEU A 42 8.79 -8.87 15.35
CA LEU A 42 7.50 -8.53 15.94
C LEU A 42 7.21 -7.04 15.79
N ALA A 43 5.99 -6.70 15.41
CA ALA A 43 5.42 -5.35 15.52
C ALA A 43 3.91 -5.44 15.71
N GLY A 44 3.29 -4.34 16.14
CA GLY A 44 1.85 -4.26 16.35
C GLY A 44 1.38 -4.89 17.64
N GLY A 45 0.19 -5.46 17.62
CA GLY A 45 -0.46 -6.03 18.80
C GLY A 45 0.27 -7.24 19.37
N ILE A 46 0.79 -8.12 18.54
CA ILE A 46 1.59 -9.26 18.99
C ILE A 46 2.88 -8.79 19.70
N ALA A 47 3.48 -7.69 19.28
CA ALA A 47 4.64 -7.12 19.96
C ALA A 47 4.26 -6.50 21.31
N ILE A 48 3.11 -5.87 21.43
CA ILE A 48 2.58 -5.36 22.70
C ILE A 48 2.39 -6.53 23.68
N ASP A 49 1.78 -7.61 23.24
CA ASP A 49 1.51 -8.78 24.10
C ASP A 49 2.80 -9.49 24.55
N THR A 50 3.87 -9.42 23.77
CA THR A 50 5.11 -10.16 24.02
C THR A 50 6.20 -9.29 24.68
N CYS A 51 6.27 -8.00 24.32
CA CYS A 51 7.38 -7.11 24.65
C CYS A 51 6.93 -5.79 25.30
N ASP A 52 5.63 -5.63 25.62
CA ASP A 52 5.04 -4.38 26.16
C ASP A 52 5.26 -3.11 25.31
N THR A 53 5.58 -3.29 24.02
CA THR A 53 5.78 -2.18 23.08
C THR A 53 5.27 -2.54 21.70
N PRO A 54 4.59 -1.62 20.98
CA PRO A 54 4.12 -1.89 19.62
C PRO A 54 5.24 -1.98 18.57
N LEU A 55 6.45 -1.51 18.89
CA LEU A 55 7.61 -1.56 18.02
C LEU A 55 8.91 -1.74 18.85
N PRO A 56 9.39 -2.98 19.00
CA PRO A 56 10.69 -3.26 19.63
C PRO A 56 11.85 -2.65 18.81
N GLN A 57 12.88 -2.15 19.48
CA GLN A 57 14.07 -1.59 18.80
C GLN A 57 14.78 -2.64 17.94
N GLU A 58 14.84 -3.89 18.39
CA GLU A 58 15.39 -5.02 17.63
C GLU A 58 14.71 -5.17 16.25
N THR A 59 13.38 -4.97 16.18
CA THR A 59 12.64 -4.99 14.91
C THR A 59 13.15 -3.91 13.95
N VAL A 60 13.35 -2.70 14.45
CA VAL A 60 13.87 -1.58 13.64
C VAL A 60 15.28 -1.89 13.13
N ASP A 61 16.14 -2.40 14.00
CA ASP A 61 17.54 -2.70 13.68
C ASP A 61 17.65 -3.79 12.61
N ILE A 62 16.84 -4.86 12.71
CA ILE A 62 16.78 -5.95 11.73
C ILE A 62 16.22 -5.43 10.40
N CYS A 63 15.15 -4.61 10.42
CA CYS A 63 14.59 -4.04 9.20
C CYS A 63 15.62 -3.17 8.46
N LEU A 64 16.38 -2.32 9.18
CA LEU A 64 17.43 -1.49 8.59
C LEU A 64 18.62 -2.30 8.03
N ALA A 65 18.86 -3.50 8.55
CA ALA A 65 19.92 -4.40 8.11
C ALA A 65 19.50 -5.34 6.95
N SER A 66 18.24 -5.24 6.52
CA SER A 66 17.65 -6.05 5.44
C SER A 66 17.60 -5.30 4.12
N ASP A 67 17.47 -6.01 3.00
CA ASP A 67 17.34 -5.41 1.67
C ASP A 67 15.92 -4.86 1.44
N ALA A 68 14.92 -5.47 2.09
CA ALA A 68 13.53 -5.04 2.06
C ALA A 68 12.76 -5.57 3.28
N VAL A 69 11.57 -5.01 3.52
CA VAL A 69 10.67 -5.43 4.60
C VAL A 69 9.34 -5.88 4.00
N LEU A 70 8.87 -7.07 4.38
CA LEU A 70 7.53 -7.57 4.09
C LEU A 70 6.69 -7.52 5.36
N LEU A 71 5.58 -6.78 5.32
CA LEU A 71 4.65 -6.65 6.43
C LEU A 71 3.28 -7.22 6.05
N GLY A 72 2.67 -7.97 6.97
CA GLY A 72 1.31 -8.48 6.82
C GLY A 72 0.27 -7.43 7.18
N ALA A 73 -0.19 -7.43 8.43
CA ALA A 73 -1.17 -6.45 8.91
C ALA A 73 -0.97 -6.17 10.40
N LEU A 74 -1.30 -4.97 10.86
CA LEU A 74 -1.20 -4.57 12.26
C LEU A 74 -2.54 -4.06 12.77
N GLY A 75 -2.79 -4.29 14.07
CA GLY A 75 -3.97 -3.76 14.76
C GLY A 75 -5.03 -4.78 15.08
N GLY A 76 -6.03 -4.32 15.82
CA GLY A 76 -7.20 -5.12 16.21
C GLY A 76 -7.89 -4.57 17.45
N PRO A 77 -9.18 -4.88 17.65
CA PRO A 77 -10.01 -4.29 18.72
C PRO A 77 -9.51 -4.61 20.13
N LYS A 78 -8.68 -5.64 20.30
CA LYS A 78 -8.08 -6.01 21.59
C LYS A 78 -7.31 -4.84 22.23
N TRP A 79 -6.68 -3.99 21.43
CA TRP A 79 -5.79 -2.92 21.87
C TRP A 79 -6.38 -1.51 21.77
N ASP A 80 -7.66 -1.37 21.38
CA ASP A 80 -8.33 -0.07 21.19
C ASP A 80 -8.39 0.80 22.46
N ASN A 81 -8.39 0.16 23.64
CA ASN A 81 -8.45 0.86 24.92
C ASN A 81 -7.08 1.30 25.46
N LEU A 82 -5.99 1.00 24.74
CA LEU A 82 -4.65 1.43 25.14
C LEU A 82 -4.45 2.94 24.83
N PRO A 83 -3.56 3.63 25.57
CA PRO A 83 -3.09 4.97 25.19
C PRO A 83 -2.59 4.99 23.75
N GLY A 84 -2.77 6.12 23.05
CA GLY A 84 -2.49 6.21 21.62
C GLY A 84 -1.06 5.84 21.21
N ASP A 85 -0.07 6.14 22.06
CA ASP A 85 1.36 5.81 21.88
C ASP A 85 1.69 4.32 22.09
N LYS A 86 0.77 3.57 22.71
CA LYS A 86 0.88 2.13 22.98
C LYS A 86 0.01 1.27 22.07
N ARG A 87 -0.71 1.86 21.12
CA ARG A 87 -1.54 1.09 20.17
C ARG A 87 -0.70 0.50 19.04
N PRO A 88 -1.18 -0.56 18.38
CA PRO A 88 -0.51 -1.13 17.19
C PRO A 88 -0.21 -0.09 16.10
N GLU A 89 -1.10 0.87 15.88
CA GLU A 89 -0.96 1.95 14.91
C GLU A 89 0.27 2.83 15.20
N ALA A 90 0.60 3.05 16.49
CA ALA A 90 1.83 3.74 16.86
C ALA A 90 3.08 2.96 16.41
N GLY A 91 3.02 1.62 16.43
CA GLY A 91 4.07 0.76 15.87
C GLY A 91 4.24 0.96 14.37
N LEU A 92 3.13 0.99 13.62
CA LEU A 92 3.15 1.23 12.17
C LEU A 92 3.71 2.60 11.80
N LEU A 93 3.25 3.65 12.48
CA LEU A 93 3.78 5.01 12.27
C LEU A 93 5.25 5.10 12.68
N GLY A 94 5.61 4.46 13.78
CA GLY A 94 6.98 4.40 14.31
C GLY A 94 7.95 3.74 13.33
N ILE A 95 7.61 2.57 12.77
CA ILE A 95 8.48 1.87 11.83
C ILE A 95 8.65 2.66 10.52
N ARG A 96 7.57 3.23 9.98
CA ARG A 96 7.64 4.09 8.77
C ARG A 96 8.59 5.27 8.98
N LYS A 97 8.53 5.90 10.15
CA LYS A 97 9.42 7.01 10.53
C LYS A 97 10.87 6.54 10.70
N SER A 98 11.10 5.46 11.44
CA SER A 98 12.44 4.93 11.73
C SER A 98 13.16 4.44 10.48
N LEU A 99 12.44 3.89 9.52
CA LEU A 99 12.96 3.44 8.24
C LEU A 99 13.02 4.55 7.16
N GLY A 100 12.57 5.76 7.46
CA GLY A 100 12.56 6.89 6.52
C GLY A 100 11.62 6.71 5.32
N LEU A 101 10.54 5.94 5.47
CA LEU A 101 9.59 5.61 4.40
C LEU A 101 8.63 6.77 4.18
N TYR A 102 8.90 7.62 3.20
CA TYR A 102 8.11 8.83 2.96
C TYR A 102 7.14 8.75 1.78
N ALA A 103 7.37 7.85 0.84
CA ALA A 103 6.55 7.71 -0.36
C ALA A 103 5.78 6.40 -0.34
N ASN A 104 4.47 6.47 -0.19
CA ASN A 104 3.61 5.30 -0.25
C ASN A 104 2.98 5.21 -1.65
N LEU A 105 3.27 4.12 -2.34
CA LEU A 105 2.80 3.80 -3.68
C LEU A 105 1.67 2.79 -3.57
N ARG A 106 0.48 3.16 -4.01
CA ARG A 106 -0.73 2.33 -3.97
C ARG A 106 -1.32 2.25 -5.39
N PRO A 107 -0.98 1.21 -6.18
CA PRO A 107 -1.60 1.00 -7.48
C PRO A 107 -3.02 0.46 -7.29
N ALA A 108 -4.00 1.08 -7.95
CA ALA A 108 -5.37 0.61 -8.06
C ALA A 108 -5.58 0.09 -9.49
N ILE A 109 -5.41 -1.21 -9.68
CA ILE A 109 -5.49 -1.88 -10.97
C ILE A 109 -6.74 -2.76 -10.98
N LEU A 110 -7.63 -2.54 -11.94
CA LEU A 110 -8.78 -3.42 -12.16
C LEU A 110 -8.39 -4.52 -13.14
N TYR A 111 -8.37 -5.75 -12.65
CA TYR A 111 -8.17 -6.93 -13.49
C TYR A 111 -9.39 -7.18 -14.37
N GLU A 112 -9.18 -7.53 -15.65
CA GLU A 112 -10.25 -7.88 -16.59
C GLU A 112 -11.20 -8.95 -16.00
N GLU A 113 -10.61 -9.93 -15.32
CA GLU A 113 -11.29 -11.06 -14.69
C GLU A 113 -12.14 -10.67 -13.48
N LEU A 114 -12.03 -9.44 -12.99
CA LEU A 114 -12.75 -8.92 -11.82
C LEU A 114 -13.68 -7.75 -12.18
N LYS A 115 -13.89 -7.43 -13.46
CA LYS A 115 -14.79 -6.35 -13.88
C LYS A 115 -16.21 -6.51 -13.30
N ASP A 116 -16.68 -7.75 -13.18
CA ASP A 116 -18.00 -8.03 -12.60
C ASP A 116 -18.07 -7.78 -11.08
N ALA A 117 -16.93 -7.72 -10.39
CA ALA A 117 -16.85 -7.37 -8.97
C ALA A 117 -16.77 -5.84 -8.74
N CYS A 118 -16.47 -5.06 -9.78
CA CYS A 118 -16.43 -3.61 -9.71
C CYS A 118 -17.84 -3.03 -9.50
N PRO A 119 -18.04 -2.14 -8.51
CA PRO A 119 -19.35 -1.54 -8.25
C PRO A 119 -19.75 -0.47 -9.28
N LEU A 120 -18.81 -0.03 -10.13
CA LEU A 120 -19.08 0.97 -11.16
C LEU A 120 -19.57 0.31 -12.45
N LYS A 121 -20.35 1.07 -13.22
CA LYS A 121 -20.84 0.62 -14.52
C LYS A 121 -19.69 0.44 -15.51
N PRO A 122 -19.78 -0.55 -16.43
CA PRO A 122 -18.72 -0.81 -17.41
C PRO A 122 -18.30 0.39 -18.26
N GLU A 123 -19.25 1.26 -18.64
CA GLU A 123 -18.97 2.47 -19.42
C GLU A 123 -18.12 3.50 -18.66
N ILE A 124 -18.13 3.47 -17.31
CA ILE A 124 -17.32 4.34 -16.45
C ILE A 124 -15.87 3.82 -16.36
N ILE A 125 -15.71 2.51 -16.15
CA ILE A 125 -14.38 1.89 -15.98
C ILE A 125 -13.65 1.70 -17.32
N GLY A 126 -14.39 1.44 -18.42
CA GLY A 126 -13.80 1.19 -19.74
C GLY A 126 -13.06 -0.14 -19.82
N ASP A 127 -12.05 -0.19 -20.71
CA ASP A 127 -11.29 -1.42 -20.98
C ASP A 127 -10.24 -1.70 -19.92
N GLU A 128 -9.55 -0.66 -19.46
CA GLU A 128 -8.49 -0.75 -18.46
C GLU A 128 -8.61 0.36 -17.41
N LEU A 129 -8.29 0.03 -16.17
CA LEU A 129 -8.12 0.98 -15.10
C LEU A 129 -6.83 0.67 -14.34
N ASP A 130 -5.91 1.62 -14.38
CA ASP A 130 -4.62 1.57 -13.67
C ASP A 130 -4.28 2.96 -13.13
N ILE A 131 -4.55 3.19 -11.86
CA ILE A 131 -4.29 4.45 -11.16
C ILE A 131 -3.18 4.22 -10.14
N MET A 132 -2.15 5.05 -10.14
CA MET A 132 -1.11 5.04 -9.11
C MET A 132 -1.34 6.18 -8.13
N VAL A 133 -1.70 5.88 -6.89
CA VAL A 133 -1.73 6.88 -5.81
C VAL A 133 -0.35 6.98 -5.18
N VAL A 134 0.24 8.17 -5.23
CA VAL A 134 1.51 8.53 -4.58
C VAL A 134 1.19 9.42 -3.38
N ARG A 135 1.17 8.80 -2.21
CA ARG A 135 0.83 9.39 -0.93
C ARG A 135 2.10 9.76 -0.17
N GLU A 136 2.21 11.01 0.30
CA GLU A 136 3.22 11.37 1.30
C GLU A 136 2.88 10.66 2.62
N LEU A 137 3.89 10.08 3.30
CA LEU A 137 3.63 9.13 4.38
C LEU A 137 4.13 9.57 5.76
N THR A 138 5.04 10.53 5.86
CA THR A 138 5.75 10.89 7.10
C THR A 138 5.51 12.30 7.59
N GLY A 139 4.64 13.04 6.92
CA GLY A 139 4.24 14.40 7.29
C GLY A 139 2.72 14.54 7.50
N GLY A 140 2.28 15.78 7.52
CA GLY A 140 0.86 16.13 7.60
C GLY A 140 0.26 15.95 8.98
N ILE A 141 -1.05 15.72 9.02
CA ILE A 141 -1.83 15.71 10.27
C ILE A 141 -1.51 14.52 11.18
N TYR A 142 -1.05 13.39 10.61
CA TYR A 142 -0.73 12.19 11.39
C TYR A 142 0.54 12.35 12.24
N PHE A 143 1.46 13.23 11.80
CA PHE A 143 2.74 13.50 12.45
C PHE A 143 2.86 14.92 13.01
N GLY A 144 1.82 15.74 12.84
CA GLY A 144 1.75 17.10 13.35
C GLY A 144 1.57 17.14 14.86
N GLU A 145 1.65 18.35 15.39
CA GLU A 145 1.34 18.63 16.79
C GLU A 145 -0.13 18.28 17.06
N LYS A 146 -0.38 17.64 18.19
CA LYS A 146 -1.73 17.26 18.65
C LYS A 146 -1.91 17.74 20.08
N GLY A 147 -3.12 18.08 20.42
CA GLY A 147 -3.42 18.51 21.74
C GLY A 147 -4.87 18.29 22.16
N ARG A 148 -5.10 18.33 23.46
CA ARG A 148 -6.42 18.24 24.06
C ARG A 148 -6.48 19.14 25.29
N ASP A 149 -7.54 19.91 25.41
CA ASP A 149 -7.88 20.69 26.59
C ASP A 149 -9.10 20.03 27.28
N GLY A 150 -8.83 19.03 28.10
CA GLY A 150 -9.85 18.25 28.81
C GLY A 150 -10.92 17.72 27.86
N ASP A 151 -12.19 18.00 28.19
CA ASP A 151 -13.34 17.69 27.33
C ASP A 151 -13.81 18.91 26.52
N PHE A 152 -13.08 20.04 26.60
CA PHE A 152 -13.46 21.30 25.97
C PHE A 152 -12.99 21.39 24.51
N ALA A 153 -11.75 20.97 24.20
CA ALA A 153 -11.19 21.06 22.88
C ALA A 153 -10.15 19.97 22.57
N ALA A 154 -10.04 19.62 21.30
CA ALA A 154 -8.95 18.79 20.79
C ALA A 154 -8.52 19.30 19.41
N TRP A 155 -7.24 19.15 19.06
CA TRP A 155 -6.70 19.58 17.76
C TRP A 155 -5.59 18.66 17.28
N ASP A 156 -5.49 18.57 15.95
CA ASP A 156 -4.37 17.99 15.21
C ASP A 156 -3.92 19.00 14.13
N ILE A 157 -2.63 19.30 14.06
CA ILE A 157 -2.08 20.28 13.13
C ILE A 157 -1.55 19.60 11.87
N MET A 158 -2.10 19.97 10.72
CA MET A 158 -1.58 19.55 9.43
C MET A 158 -0.41 20.46 9.03
N LYS A 159 0.81 19.92 9.03
CA LYS A 159 2.04 20.65 8.71
C LYS A 159 2.86 19.90 7.67
N TYR A 160 3.36 20.63 6.67
CA TYR A 160 4.34 20.15 5.69
C TYR A 160 5.50 21.13 5.58
N THR A 161 6.69 20.58 5.45
CA THR A 161 7.91 21.33 5.12
C THR A 161 8.21 21.23 3.63
N ARG A 162 9.00 22.19 3.12
CA ARG A 162 9.40 22.22 1.71
C ARG A 162 10.12 20.92 1.27
N PRO A 163 11.10 20.37 2.02
CA PRO A 163 11.76 19.12 1.64
C PRO A 163 10.79 17.94 1.51
N GLU A 164 9.80 17.83 2.40
CA GLU A 164 8.80 16.76 2.34
C GLU A 164 7.98 16.82 1.05
N VAL A 165 7.48 18.00 0.67
CA VAL A 165 6.71 18.18 -0.56
C VAL A 165 7.58 17.99 -1.79
N LEU A 166 8.82 18.51 -1.80
CA LEU A 166 9.74 18.36 -2.91
C LEU A 166 10.04 16.88 -3.22
N ARG A 167 10.39 16.09 -2.20
CA ARG A 167 10.77 14.68 -2.41
C ARG A 167 9.62 13.84 -2.92
N ILE A 168 8.42 14.02 -2.38
CA ILE A 168 7.25 13.24 -2.83
C ILE A 168 6.78 13.68 -4.22
N ALA A 169 6.81 14.98 -4.53
CA ALA A 169 6.50 15.48 -5.86
C ALA A 169 7.47 14.90 -6.90
N LYS A 170 8.79 14.98 -6.67
CA LYS A 170 9.80 14.38 -7.57
C LYS A 170 9.56 12.88 -7.78
N LYS A 171 9.21 12.13 -6.72
CA LYS A 171 8.88 10.70 -6.83
C LYS A 171 7.67 10.49 -7.74
N ALA A 172 6.58 11.25 -7.57
CA ALA A 172 5.37 11.14 -8.38
C ALA A 172 5.63 11.46 -9.87
N PHE A 173 6.36 12.54 -10.16
CA PHE A 173 6.72 12.89 -11.54
C PHE A 173 7.65 11.85 -12.17
N THR A 174 8.61 11.30 -11.43
CA THR A 174 9.49 10.21 -11.91
C THR A 174 8.69 8.94 -12.24
N ILE A 175 7.67 8.63 -11.44
CA ILE A 175 6.76 7.51 -11.72
C ILE A 175 5.94 7.81 -12.98
N ALA A 176 5.37 9.01 -13.10
CA ALA A 176 4.57 9.42 -14.24
C ALA A 176 5.36 9.35 -15.56
N MET A 177 6.67 9.67 -15.55
CA MET A 177 7.54 9.54 -16.73
C MET A 177 7.62 8.11 -17.27
N LYS A 178 7.39 7.11 -16.44
CA LYS A 178 7.37 5.68 -16.82
C LYS A 178 5.96 5.16 -17.12
N ARG A 179 4.94 6.02 -17.01
CA ARG A 179 3.52 5.73 -17.25
C ARG A 179 2.97 6.66 -18.34
N ASN A 180 1.70 7.08 -18.21
CA ASN A 180 1.03 7.91 -19.22
C ASN A 180 1.38 9.41 -19.13
N LYS A 181 2.44 9.76 -18.38
CA LYS A 181 2.97 11.12 -18.25
C LYS A 181 1.94 12.15 -17.77
N LYS A 182 1.11 11.76 -16.81
CA LYS A 182 0.10 12.63 -16.22
C LYS A 182 0.11 12.56 -14.70
N VAL A 183 0.20 13.73 -14.04
CA VAL A 183 0.10 13.88 -12.59
C VAL A 183 -1.11 14.74 -12.26
N THR A 184 -1.99 14.22 -11.40
CA THR A 184 -3.06 14.99 -10.77
C THR A 184 -2.69 15.23 -9.31
N SER A 185 -2.26 16.47 -8.99
CA SER A 185 -2.00 16.88 -7.61
C SER A 185 -3.31 17.19 -6.90
N VAL A 186 -3.60 16.45 -5.82
CA VAL A 186 -4.83 16.58 -5.05
C VAL A 186 -4.56 17.25 -3.71
N ASP A 187 -5.30 18.33 -3.45
CA ASP A 187 -5.16 19.18 -2.26
C ASP A 187 -6.48 19.86 -1.87
N LYS A 188 -6.46 20.78 -0.92
CA LYS A 188 -7.60 21.64 -0.52
C LYS A 188 -7.19 23.11 -0.53
N ALA A 189 -6.51 23.58 -1.58
CA ALA A 189 -5.91 24.91 -1.67
C ALA A 189 -6.92 26.06 -1.65
N ASN A 190 -8.20 25.80 -1.95
CA ASN A 190 -9.27 26.80 -1.81
C ASN A 190 -9.53 27.21 -0.35
N VAL A 191 -9.14 26.37 0.64
CA VAL A 191 -9.37 26.62 2.07
C VAL A 191 -8.08 26.63 2.87
N LEU A 192 -7.21 25.62 2.70
CA LEU A 192 -6.07 25.37 3.57
C LEU A 192 -4.79 26.05 3.08
N GLU A 193 -4.11 26.78 3.97
CA GLU A 193 -2.80 27.40 3.69
C GLU A 193 -1.74 26.36 3.36
N VAL A 194 -1.69 25.26 4.10
CA VAL A 194 -0.76 24.16 3.84
C VAL A 194 -0.96 23.54 2.45
N SER A 195 -2.18 23.52 1.93
CA SER A 195 -2.46 23.04 0.56
C SER A 195 -2.03 24.05 -0.51
N ARG A 196 -2.12 25.37 -0.24
CA ARG A 196 -1.56 26.41 -1.12
C ARG A 196 -0.04 26.28 -1.19
N PHE A 197 0.61 26.07 -0.04
CA PHE A 197 2.05 25.83 0.05
C PHE A 197 2.43 24.54 -0.73
N TRP A 198 1.73 23.43 -0.53
CA TRP A 198 1.89 22.18 -1.28
C TRP A 198 1.84 22.42 -2.78
N ARG A 199 0.77 23.03 -3.27
CA ARG A 199 0.53 23.28 -4.69
C ARG A 199 1.62 24.13 -5.33
N SER A 200 2.11 25.17 -4.64
CA SER A 200 3.19 26.03 -5.13
C SER A 200 4.50 25.24 -5.39
N ILE A 201 4.83 24.30 -4.53
CA ILE A 201 6.03 23.46 -4.66
C ILE A 201 5.85 22.41 -5.76
N VAL A 202 4.67 21.80 -5.87
CA VAL A 202 4.37 20.84 -6.95
C VAL A 202 4.48 21.53 -8.32
N ILE A 203 3.97 22.76 -8.47
CA ILE A 203 4.13 23.57 -9.70
C ILE A 203 5.58 23.87 -10.01
N GLU A 204 6.41 24.10 -8.99
CA GLU A 204 7.84 24.31 -9.16
C GLU A 204 8.53 23.05 -9.69
N VAL A 205 8.27 21.89 -9.06
CA VAL A 205 8.84 20.59 -9.48
C VAL A 205 8.41 20.22 -10.91
N ALA A 206 7.18 20.53 -11.31
CA ALA A 206 6.68 20.25 -12.66
C ALA A 206 7.55 20.89 -13.77
N LYS A 207 8.24 21.99 -13.50
CA LYS A 207 9.13 22.63 -14.46
C LYS A 207 10.34 21.76 -14.85
N ASP A 208 10.75 20.85 -13.96
CA ASP A 208 11.83 19.89 -14.22
C ASP A 208 11.35 18.68 -15.05
N PHE A 209 10.02 18.55 -15.27
CA PHE A 209 9.39 17.43 -15.97
C PHE A 209 8.44 17.92 -17.08
N PRO A 210 8.94 18.64 -18.11
CA PRO A 210 8.09 19.30 -19.11
C PRO A 210 7.26 18.34 -19.96
N GLU A 211 7.57 17.05 -19.96
CA GLU A 211 6.81 16.02 -20.66
C GLU A 211 5.59 15.52 -19.87
N VAL A 212 5.47 15.88 -18.59
CA VAL A 212 4.40 15.41 -17.71
C VAL A 212 3.31 16.47 -17.61
N GLU A 213 2.09 16.11 -17.98
CA GLU A 213 0.91 16.95 -17.79
C GLU A 213 0.61 17.05 -16.27
N LEU A 214 0.54 18.28 -15.75
CA LEU A 214 0.15 18.55 -14.36
C LEU A 214 -1.26 19.11 -14.30
N ASN A 215 -2.13 18.41 -13.60
CA ASN A 215 -3.48 18.89 -13.23
C ASN A 215 -3.60 19.04 -11.71
N HIS A 216 -4.55 19.89 -11.29
CA HIS A 216 -4.87 20.08 -9.88
C HIS A 216 -6.36 19.84 -9.65
N LEU A 217 -6.69 19.05 -8.63
CA LEU A 217 -8.06 18.88 -8.14
C LEU A 217 -8.12 19.17 -6.64
N TYR A 218 -9.24 19.69 -6.19
CA TYR A 218 -9.56 19.68 -4.77
C TYR A 218 -9.97 18.28 -4.36
N VAL A 219 -9.65 17.88 -3.15
CA VAL A 219 -9.83 16.49 -2.67
C VAL A 219 -11.28 16.02 -2.77
N ASP A 220 -12.24 16.88 -2.46
CA ASP A 220 -13.67 16.59 -2.59
C ASP A 220 -14.09 16.35 -4.05
N ASN A 221 -13.55 17.12 -5.00
CA ASN A 221 -13.76 16.87 -6.42
C ASN A 221 -13.02 15.60 -6.89
N ALA A 222 -11.80 15.37 -6.42
CA ALA A 222 -11.05 14.14 -6.76
C ALA A 222 -11.82 12.88 -6.34
N ALA A 223 -12.40 12.86 -5.13
CA ALA A 223 -13.25 11.77 -4.65
C ALA A 223 -14.46 11.54 -5.59
N MET A 224 -15.20 12.61 -5.96
CA MET A 224 -16.28 12.48 -6.93
C MET A 224 -15.78 11.93 -8.28
N GLN A 225 -14.65 12.41 -8.77
CA GLN A 225 -14.11 12.04 -10.08
C GLN A 225 -13.59 10.60 -10.12
N LEU A 226 -13.12 10.03 -9.00
CA LEU A 226 -12.78 8.60 -8.90
C LEU A 226 -14.00 7.72 -9.20
N VAL A 227 -15.20 8.14 -8.80
CA VAL A 227 -16.45 7.40 -9.06
C VAL A 227 -17.04 7.71 -10.44
N ILE A 228 -16.97 8.98 -10.90
CA ILE A 228 -17.64 9.42 -12.13
C ILE A 228 -16.79 9.15 -13.38
N ASN A 229 -15.48 9.38 -13.30
CA ASN A 229 -14.55 9.25 -14.43
C ASN A 229 -13.13 8.86 -13.96
N PRO A 230 -12.93 7.65 -13.40
CA PRO A 230 -11.63 7.20 -12.90
C PRO A 230 -10.55 7.15 -13.98
N LYS A 231 -10.92 6.94 -15.24
CA LYS A 231 -10.01 6.86 -16.39
C LYS A 231 -9.21 8.13 -16.66
N GLN A 232 -9.61 9.26 -16.11
CA GLN A 232 -8.86 10.50 -16.26
C GLN A 232 -7.55 10.52 -15.47
N PHE A 233 -7.40 9.64 -14.47
CA PHE A 233 -6.24 9.58 -13.60
C PHE A 233 -5.17 8.61 -14.14
N ASP A 234 -3.92 8.99 -14.00
CA ASP A 234 -2.74 8.15 -14.16
C ASP A 234 -1.98 8.10 -12.83
N VAL A 235 -1.36 9.21 -12.42
CA VAL A 235 -0.72 9.35 -11.12
C VAL A 235 -1.45 10.40 -10.28
N ILE A 236 -1.94 10.02 -9.11
CA ILE A 236 -2.49 10.93 -8.11
C ILE A 236 -1.41 11.22 -7.08
N LEU A 237 -0.97 12.48 -6.99
CA LEU A 237 -0.05 12.97 -5.97
C LEU A 237 -0.81 13.68 -4.87
N THR A 238 -0.64 13.27 -3.62
CA THR A 238 -1.39 13.86 -2.52
C THR A 238 -0.73 13.73 -1.14
N SER A 239 -1.24 14.49 -0.18
CA SER A 239 -0.83 14.48 1.22
C SER A 239 -1.22 13.20 1.94
N ASN A 240 -0.71 13.00 3.15
CA ASN A 240 -0.90 11.78 3.94
C ASN A 240 -2.38 11.42 4.14
N LEU A 241 -3.16 12.30 4.78
CA LEU A 241 -4.58 12.06 5.07
C LEU A 241 -5.42 11.90 3.80
N PHE A 242 -5.25 12.78 2.82
CA PHE A 242 -6.04 12.72 1.59
C PHE A 242 -5.69 11.48 0.76
N GLY A 243 -4.41 11.09 0.77
CA GLY A 243 -3.96 9.88 0.10
C GLY A 243 -4.48 8.59 0.72
N ASP A 244 -4.65 8.58 2.04
CA ASP A 244 -5.27 7.46 2.75
C ASP A 244 -6.71 7.26 2.28
N ILE A 245 -7.51 8.31 2.36
CA ILE A 245 -8.94 8.27 1.99
C ILE A 245 -9.14 7.94 0.51
N LEU A 246 -8.43 8.63 -0.38
CA LEU A 246 -8.59 8.46 -1.83
C LEU A 246 -8.10 7.10 -2.33
N SER A 247 -7.06 6.53 -1.71
CA SER A 247 -6.60 5.20 -2.10
C SER A 247 -7.56 4.09 -1.66
N ASP A 248 -8.21 4.24 -0.52
CA ASP A 248 -9.24 3.30 -0.06
C ASP A 248 -10.50 3.42 -0.93
N GLU A 249 -10.87 4.62 -1.36
CA GLU A 249 -11.93 4.82 -2.36
C GLU A 249 -11.57 4.18 -3.70
N ALA A 250 -10.35 4.42 -4.22
CA ALA A 250 -9.86 3.78 -5.44
C ALA A 250 -9.83 2.25 -5.32
N SER A 251 -9.62 1.71 -4.10
CA SER A 251 -9.63 0.29 -3.83
C SER A 251 -10.98 -0.35 -4.10
N THR A 252 -12.05 0.32 -3.73
CA THR A 252 -13.41 -0.20 -3.95
C THR A 252 -13.75 -0.33 -5.44
N ILE A 253 -13.15 0.50 -6.28
CA ILE A 253 -13.32 0.45 -7.74
C ILE A 253 -12.71 -0.83 -8.33
N THR A 254 -11.65 -1.37 -7.73
CA THR A 254 -10.98 -2.60 -8.20
C THR A 254 -11.67 -3.90 -7.78
N GLY A 255 -12.78 -3.80 -7.06
CA GLY A 255 -13.62 -4.91 -6.64
C GLY A 255 -13.34 -5.44 -5.23
N SER A 256 -12.16 -5.30 -4.69
CA SER A 256 -11.83 -5.64 -3.30
C SER A 256 -10.53 -5.01 -2.83
N ILE A 257 -10.51 -4.57 -1.58
CA ILE A 257 -9.29 -4.12 -0.89
C ILE A 257 -8.25 -5.24 -0.76
N GLY A 258 -8.68 -6.51 -0.80
CA GLY A 258 -7.82 -7.70 -0.80
C GLY A 258 -7.00 -7.89 -2.09
N MET A 259 -7.21 -7.03 -3.10
CA MET A 259 -6.46 -7.03 -4.36
C MET A 259 -5.34 -6.00 -4.42
N LEU A 260 -5.25 -5.09 -3.44
CA LEU A 260 -4.42 -3.90 -3.55
C LEU A 260 -3.13 -3.98 -2.76
N PRO A 261 -2.00 -4.00 -3.47
CA PRO A 261 -0.68 -3.93 -2.85
C PRO A 261 -0.32 -2.51 -2.45
N SER A 262 0.72 -2.39 -1.65
CA SER A 262 1.31 -1.11 -1.26
C SER A 262 2.82 -1.24 -1.10
N ALA A 263 3.55 -0.21 -1.50
CA ALA A 263 4.97 -0.06 -1.26
C ALA A 263 5.24 1.26 -0.54
N SER A 264 5.83 1.20 0.64
CA SER A 264 6.31 2.36 1.38
C SER A 264 7.81 2.48 1.16
N MET A 265 8.25 3.53 0.42
CA MET A 265 9.62 3.66 -0.06
C MET A 265 10.37 4.77 0.69
N ALA A 266 11.64 4.50 0.99
CA ALA A 266 12.62 5.51 1.41
C ALA A 266 13.30 6.17 0.20
N ASP A 267 14.36 6.93 0.46
CA ASP A 267 15.28 7.35 -0.58
C ASP A 267 16.00 6.11 -1.16
N GLY A 268 16.20 6.11 -2.48
CA GLY A 268 16.78 4.96 -3.18
C GLY A 268 15.77 3.83 -3.37
N LYS A 269 16.19 2.58 -3.06
CA LYS A 269 15.43 1.36 -3.34
C LYS A 269 14.82 0.70 -2.12
N PHE A 270 15.29 1.05 -0.92
CA PHE A 270 14.78 0.44 0.31
C PHE A 270 13.30 0.72 0.51
N GLY A 271 12.54 -0.30 0.89
CA GLY A 271 11.10 -0.19 1.08
C GLY A 271 10.51 -1.25 2.01
N MET A 272 9.29 -0.96 2.47
CA MET A 272 8.41 -1.88 3.17
C MET A 272 7.18 -2.12 2.30
N PHE A 273 6.83 -3.39 2.15
CA PHE A 273 5.78 -3.86 1.24
C PHE A 273 4.70 -4.55 2.05
N GLU A 274 3.47 -4.11 1.87
CA GLU A 274 2.32 -4.52 2.68
C GLU A 274 1.02 -4.45 1.86
N PRO A 275 -0.01 -5.25 2.14
CA PRO A 275 -1.34 -5.00 1.58
C PRO A 275 -1.91 -3.69 2.15
N ILE A 276 -2.88 -3.08 1.46
CA ILE A 276 -3.55 -1.87 1.97
C ILE A 276 -4.50 -2.20 3.11
N HIS A 277 -5.14 -3.37 3.08
CA HIS A 277 -6.14 -3.79 4.06
C HIS A 277 -5.55 -3.99 5.47
N GLY A 278 -6.42 -3.92 6.48
CA GLY A 278 -6.07 -4.17 7.88
C GLY A 278 -5.99 -5.66 8.24
N SER A 279 -5.97 -5.93 9.53
CA SER A 279 -5.76 -7.27 10.11
C SER A 279 -6.98 -8.20 10.09
N ALA A 280 -8.18 -7.70 9.78
CA ALA A 280 -9.44 -8.46 9.70
C ALA A 280 -9.57 -9.57 10.76
N PRO A 281 -9.57 -9.24 12.04
CA PRO A 281 -9.50 -10.23 13.14
C PRO A 281 -10.71 -11.17 13.18
N ASP A 282 -11.81 -10.78 12.59
CA ASP A 282 -13.07 -11.54 12.48
C ASP A 282 -12.94 -12.79 11.60
N ILE A 283 -12.03 -12.80 10.62
CA ILE A 283 -11.79 -13.95 9.74
C ILE A 283 -10.41 -14.61 9.95
N ALA A 284 -9.61 -14.11 10.88
CA ALA A 284 -8.28 -14.65 11.18
C ALA A 284 -8.35 -16.13 11.62
N GLY A 285 -7.44 -16.96 11.09
CA GLY A 285 -7.37 -18.40 11.39
C GLY A 285 -8.44 -19.24 10.69
N GLN A 286 -9.24 -18.65 9.76
CA GLN A 286 -10.36 -19.34 9.10
C GLN A 286 -10.08 -19.71 7.63
N ASP A 287 -8.88 -19.48 7.12
CA ASP A 287 -8.51 -19.74 5.71
C ASP A 287 -9.44 -19.00 4.72
N LYS A 288 -9.81 -17.75 5.02
CA LYS A 288 -10.77 -16.97 4.22
C LYS A 288 -10.14 -15.72 3.59
N ALA A 289 -9.03 -15.24 4.15
CA ALA A 289 -8.40 -14.01 3.69
C ALA A 289 -7.91 -14.13 2.25
N ASN A 290 -8.05 -13.06 1.48
CA ASN A 290 -7.48 -12.96 0.14
C ASN A 290 -5.97 -12.64 0.26
N PRO A 291 -5.05 -13.51 -0.20
CA PRO A 291 -3.62 -13.26 -0.08
C PRO A 291 -3.06 -12.43 -1.25
N ILE A 292 -3.86 -12.14 -2.28
CA ILE A 292 -3.36 -11.57 -3.56
C ILE A 292 -2.70 -10.21 -3.34
N ALA A 293 -3.27 -9.33 -2.50
CA ALA A 293 -2.67 -8.04 -2.20
C ALA A 293 -1.23 -8.17 -1.67
N THR A 294 -0.99 -9.11 -0.74
CA THR A 294 0.34 -9.35 -0.18
C THR A 294 1.28 -10.00 -1.21
N VAL A 295 0.77 -10.92 -2.02
CA VAL A 295 1.54 -11.55 -3.12
C VAL A 295 1.95 -10.50 -4.16
N VAL A 296 1.07 -9.58 -4.54
CA VAL A 296 1.42 -8.49 -5.47
C VAL A 296 2.32 -7.45 -4.79
N SER A 297 2.20 -7.26 -3.46
CA SER A 297 3.19 -6.45 -2.70
C SER A 297 4.59 -7.06 -2.76
N VAL A 298 4.71 -8.39 -2.77
CA VAL A 298 6.00 -9.08 -3.03
C VAL A 298 6.49 -8.80 -4.45
N ALA A 299 5.63 -8.79 -5.47
CA ALA A 299 6.05 -8.39 -6.81
C ALA A 299 6.57 -6.94 -6.85
N MET A 300 5.92 -6.01 -6.14
CA MET A 300 6.43 -4.64 -5.97
C MET A 300 7.80 -4.64 -5.26
N MET A 301 8.01 -5.47 -4.24
CA MET A 301 9.30 -5.61 -3.55
C MET A 301 10.40 -6.04 -4.50
N LEU A 302 10.16 -7.07 -5.29
CA LEU A 302 11.09 -7.56 -6.32
C LEU A 302 11.45 -6.44 -7.31
N ARG A 303 10.45 -5.72 -7.81
CA ARG A 303 10.60 -4.66 -8.83
C ARG A 303 11.30 -3.41 -8.29
N TYR A 304 10.89 -2.91 -7.11
CA TYR A 304 11.33 -1.59 -6.64
C TYR A 304 12.55 -1.63 -5.71
N SER A 305 12.70 -2.69 -4.90
CA SER A 305 13.83 -2.82 -3.97
C SER A 305 14.96 -3.68 -4.52
N LEU A 306 14.63 -4.76 -5.24
CA LEU A 306 15.63 -5.76 -5.63
C LEU A 306 16.01 -5.70 -7.12
N ASP A 307 15.35 -4.85 -7.93
CA ASP A 307 15.52 -4.75 -9.40
C ASP A 307 15.27 -6.07 -10.16
N LEU A 308 14.46 -6.95 -9.61
CA LEU A 308 14.07 -8.23 -10.16
C LEU A 308 12.74 -8.07 -10.92
N ILE A 309 12.82 -7.50 -12.14
CA ILE A 309 11.64 -7.13 -12.92
C ILE A 309 10.94 -8.35 -13.52
N GLU A 310 11.73 -9.30 -14.08
CA GLU A 310 11.18 -10.51 -14.69
C GLU A 310 10.48 -11.41 -13.66
N GLU A 311 11.01 -11.48 -12.45
CA GLU A 311 10.45 -12.20 -11.33
C GLU A 311 9.13 -11.56 -10.84
N ALA A 312 9.10 -10.23 -10.80
CA ALA A 312 7.89 -9.48 -10.47
C ALA A 312 6.78 -9.71 -11.51
N ASP A 313 7.14 -9.62 -12.81
CA ASP A 313 6.22 -9.86 -13.92
C ASP A 313 5.68 -11.30 -13.90
N ALA A 314 6.51 -12.28 -13.50
CA ALA A 314 6.08 -13.67 -13.37
C ALA A 314 5.01 -13.84 -12.29
N ILE A 315 5.15 -13.18 -11.13
CA ILE A 315 4.12 -13.20 -10.07
C ILE A 315 2.82 -12.57 -10.57
N GLU A 316 2.89 -11.37 -11.17
CA GLU A 316 1.71 -10.66 -11.66
C GLU A 316 0.98 -11.49 -12.76
N ALA A 317 1.73 -12.11 -13.67
CA ALA A 317 1.18 -13.01 -14.67
C ALA A 317 0.52 -14.26 -14.05
N ALA A 318 1.13 -14.86 -13.02
CA ALA A 318 0.57 -16.02 -12.33
C ALA A 318 -0.73 -15.66 -11.59
N VAL A 319 -0.81 -14.50 -10.95
CA VAL A 319 -2.04 -13.99 -10.33
C VAL A 319 -3.13 -13.83 -11.40
N LYS A 320 -2.84 -13.13 -12.50
CA LYS A 320 -3.78 -12.94 -13.61
C LYS A 320 -4.27 -14.27 -14.17
N LYS A 321 -3.37 -15.22 -14.42
CA LYS A 321 -3.73 -16.56 -14.91
C LYS A 321 -4.60 -17.32 -13.92
N THR A 322 -4.35 -17.22 -12.62
CA THR A 322 -5.16 -17.84 -11.57
C THR A 322 -6.58 -17.27 -11.57
N LEU A 323 -6.73 -15.96 -11.70
CA LEU A 323 -8.03 -15.32 -11.83
C LEU A 323 -8.76 -15.72 -13.13
N ALA A 324 -8.05 -15.83 -14.26
CA ALA A 324 -8.59 -16.26 -15.53
C ALA A 324 -9.09 -17.72 -15.50
N GLN A 325 -8.48 -18.57 -14.66
CA GLN A 325 -8.95 -19.94 -14.38
C GLN A 325 -10.22 -20.00 -13.52
N GLY A 326 -10.71 -18.85 -13.05
CA GLY A 326 -11.95 -18.74 -12.30
C GLY A 326 -11.82 -18.97 -10.78
N TYR A 327 -10.61 -19.06 -10.21
CA TYR A 327 -10.45 -19.17 -8.76
C TYR A 327 -10.68 -17.82 -8.08
N ARG A 328 -11.44 -17.82 -6.97
CA ARG A 328 -11.81 -16.61 -6.20
C ARG A 328 -11.80 -16.88 -4.71
N THR A 329 -11.31 -15.94 -3.93
CA THR A 329 -11.57 -15.86 -2.49
C THR A 329 -12.94 -15.24 -2.24
N GLY A 330 -13.43 -15.31 -0.99
CA GLY A 330 -14.80 -14.91 -0.66
C GLY A 330 -15.16 -13.45 -0.98
N ASP A 331 -14.18 -12.55 -0.90
CA ASP A 331 -14.33 -11.11 -1.15
C ASP A 331 -14.50 -10.74 -2.63
N ILE A 332 -13.97 -11.58 -3.53
CA ILE A 332 -14.05 -11.40 -5.00
C ILE A 332 -14.86 -12.49 -5.69
N TYR A 333 -15.62 -13.27 -4.91
CA TYR A 333 -16.42 -14.37 -5.44
C TYR A 333 -17.61 -13.88 -6.29
N THR A 334 -17.77 -14.46 -7.46
CA THR A 334 -18.92 -14.26 -8.33
C THR A 334 -19.51 -15.60 -8.76
N LYS A 335 -20.80 -15.61 -9.06
CA LYS A 335 -21.51 -16.85 -9.49
C LYS A 335 -20.86 -17.43 -10.75
N GLY A 336 -20.51 -18.71 -10.70
CA GLY A 336 -19.85 -19.41 -11.82
C GLY A 336 -18.34 -19.54 -11.67
N THR A 337 -17.76 -18.97 -10.62
CA THR A 337 -16.35 -19.14 -10.26
C THR A 337 -16.16 -20.20 -9.18
N THR A 338 -14.92 -20.58 -8.90
CA THR A 338 -14.55 -21.57 -7.87
C THR A 338 -14.10 -20.85 -6.62
N LEU A 339 -14.85 -20.98 -5.53
CA LEU A 339 -14.47 -20.43 -4.23
C LEU A 339 -13.32 -21.25 -3.63
N VAL A 340 -12.25 -20.55 -3.21
CA VAL A 340 -11.07 -21.15 -2.57
C VAL A 340 -10.70 -20.35 -1.30
N GLY A 341 -9.99 -21.00 -0.39
CA GLY A 341 -9.42 -20.34 0.80
C GLY A 341 -8.08 -19.65 0.51
N THR A 342 -7.50 -19.05 1.55
CA THR A 342 -6.21 -18.34 1.50
C THR A 342 -5.08 -19.24 1.01
N ILE A 343 -4.99 -20.45 1.59
CA ILE A 343 -3.91 -21.41 1.30
C ILE A 343 -4.05 -21.93 -0.14
N GLU A 344 -5.26 -22.31 -0.53
CA GLU A 344 -5.51 -22.85 -1.88
C GLU A 344 -5.29 -21.76 -2.95
N MET A 345 -5.71 -20.51 -2.73
CA MET A 345 -5.41 -19.39 -3.63
C MET A 345 -3.89 -19.25 -3.84
N GLY A 346 -3.13 -19.28 -2.76
CA GLY A 346 -1.66 -19.25 -2.84
C GLY A 346 -1.08 -20.41 -3.63
N GLN A 347 -1.60 -21.63 -3.44
CA GLN A 347 -1.15 -22.80 -4.19
C GLN A 347 -1.46 -22.67 -5.69
N LYS A 348 -2.65 -22.16 -6.06
CA LYS A 348 -3.00 -21.92 -7.48
C LYS A 348 -2.08 -20.88 -8.14
N ILE A 349 -1.67 -19.86 -7.40
CA ILE A 349 -0.69 -18.89 -7.91
C ILE A 349 0.68 -19.58 -8.12
N ILE A 350 1.14 -20.40 -7.16
CA ILE A 350 2.38 -21.16 -7.28
C ILE A 350 2.35 -22.13 -8.46
N ASP A 351 1.23 -22.81 -8.67
CA ASP A 351 1.05 -23.76 -9.80
C ASP A 351 1.10 -23.05 -11.17
N ASN A 352 0.85 -21.75 -11.20
CA ASN A 352 0.85 -20.92 -12.42
C ASN A 352 2.19 -20.18 -12.65
N LEU A 353 3.13 -20.22 -11.68
CA LEU A 353 4.48 -19.72 -11.83
C LEU A 353 5.35 -20.68 -12.67
#